data_a85e3a9ca613ba7a0586890465da73ea
#
_entry.id   a85e3a9ca613ba7a0586890465da73ea
#
_cell.length_a   1.000
_cell.length_b   1.000
_cell.length_c   1.000
_cell.angle_alpha   90.00
_cell.angle_beta   90.00
_cell.angle_gamma   90.00
#
_symmetry.space_group_name_H-M   'P 1'
#
loop_
_entity.id
_entity.type
_entity.pdbx_description
1 polymer ?
#
loop_
_entity_poly.entity_id
_entity_poly.type
_entity_poly.pdbx_seq_one_letter_code
_entity_poly.pdbx_strand_id
1 'polypeptide(L)'
;MTTLAVALISVGGTLGGTLGGTVLSQRANREQTRRADREREQERHEQAIQTRRDLYARLNTAARAYRVAARDAVEAAQRGESVGPALLDAAKETWADEYSQAQMALERDVLDVASALNRSLGIGYSVVKQLPSSPDLNSAYQRAKSWFSGPLSDGVYLLRVALRHDLGVETEPHFEQARLEMLATLDHARDNLARLLAAERAQAAGPEAGTQ
;
A
#
# COMPACT_ATOMS: atom_id res chain seq x y z
N MET A 1 -34.69 17.47 79.18
CA MET A 1 -35.05 17.52 77.74
C MET A 1 -33.89 17.90 76.81
N THR A 2 -32.69 18.20 77.28
CA THR A 2 -31.53 18.67 76.49
C THR A 2 -30.68 17.54 75.89
N THR A 3 -30.72 16.34 76.37
CA THR A 3 -29.90 15.19 75.85
C THR A 3 -30.41 14.54 74.61
N LEU A 4 -31.72 14.65 74.31
CA LEU A 4 -32.32 14.09 73.06
C LEU A 4 -32.04 14.95 71.82
N ALA A 5 -31.88 16.24 71.94
CA ALA A 5 -31.61 17.17 70.84
C ALA A 5 -30.19 17.06 70.33
N VAL A 6 -29.19 16.78 71.20
CA VAL A 6 -27.78 16.61 70.83
C VAL A 6 -27.57 15.31 70.08
N ALA A 7 -28.27 14.22 70.43
CA ALA A 7 -28.14 12.92 69.73
C ALA A 7 -28.72 12.98 68.32
N LEU A 8 -29.77 13.75 68.01
CA LEU A 8 -30.36 13.91 66.69
C LEU A 8 -29.50 14.71 65.75
N ILE A 9 -28.76 15.71 66.24
CA ILE A 9 -27.84 16.51 65.42
C ILE A 9 -26.59 15.72 65.03
N SER A 10 -26.08 14.86 65.90
CA SER A 10 -24.90 14.07 65.62
C SER A 10 -25.15 12.92 64.62
N VAL A 11 -26.34 12.32 64.63
CA VAL A 11 -26.71 11.27 63.66
C VAL A 11 -27.01 11.87 62.26
N GLY A 12 -27.63 13.06 62.21
CA GLY A 12 -27.89 13.76 60.93
C GLY A 12 -26.62 14.22 60.23
N GLY A 13 -25.63 14.69 60.99
CA GLY A 13 -24.35 15.15 60.43
C GLY A 13 -23.47 14.04 59.82
N THR A 14 -23.45 12.84 60.41
CA THR A 14 -22.67 11.71 59.91
C THR A 14 -23.32 11.06 58.67
N LEU A 15 -24.64 10.99 58.61
CA LEU A 15 -25.34 10.47 57.40
C LEU A 15 -25.25 11.41 56.21
N GLY A 16 -25.32 12.71 56.40
CA GLY A 16 -25.16 13.73 55.35
C GLY A 16 -23.75 13.78 54.76
N GLY A 17 -22.73 13.61 55.62
CA GLY A 17 -21.33 13.59 55.19
C GLY A 17 -20.95 12.36 54.39
N THR A 18 -21.48 11.21 54.73
CA THR A 18 -21.20 9.93 54.00
C THR A 18 -21.90 9.88 52.65
N LEU A 19 -23.12 10.36 52.52
CA LEU A 19 -23.83 10.42 51.25
C LEU A 19 -23.25 11.46 50.29
N GLY A 20 -22.85 12.64 50.79
CA GLY A 20 -22.16 13.65 49.97
C GLY A 20 -20.79 13.20 49.50
N GLY A 21 -20.01 12.53 50.33
CA GLY A 21 -18.70 11.98 49.99
C GLY A 21 -18.74 10.86 48.93
N THR A 22 -19.75 9.99 49.01
CA THR A 22 -19.91 8.90 48.00
C THR A 22 -20.35 9.42 46.64
N VAL A 23 -21.22 10.46 46.57
CA VAL A 23 -21.65 11.05 45.29
C VAL A 23 -20.49 11.81 44.64
N LEU A 24 -19.68 12.54 45.40
CA LEU A 24 -18.51 13.26 44.90
C LEU A 24 -17.43 12.29 44.43
N SER A 25 -17.14 11.21 45.17
CA SER A 25 -16.20 10.20 44.78
C SER A 25 -16.65 9.42 43.55
N GLN A 26 -17.95 9.13 43.41
CA GLN A 26 -18.49 8.49 42.20
C GLN A 26 -18.40 9.40 40.98
N ARG A 27 -18.63 10.71 41.10
CA ARG A 27 -18.44 11.67 40.01
C ARG A 27 -16.98 11.78 39.60
N ALA A 28 -16.06 11.90 40.54
CA ALA A 28 -14.63 11.95 40.28
C ALA A 28 -14.15 10.67 39.59
N ASN A 29 -14.62 9.49 40.06
CA ASN A 29 -14.25 8.21 39.45
C ASN A 29 -14.82 8.06 38.01
N ARG A 30 -16.05 8.53 37.76
CA ARG A 30 -16.62 8.55 36.39
C ARG A 30 -15.89 9.50 35.46
N GLU A 31 -15.44 10.66 35.93
CA GLU A 31 -14.62 11.57 35.14
C GLU A 31 -13.24 10.99 34.84
N GLN A 32 -12.63 10.34 35.81
CA GLN A 32 -11.35 9.67 35.64
C GLN A 32 -11.44 8.49 34.65
N THR A 33 -12.49 7.68 34.74
CA THR A 33 -12.76 6.61 33.76
C THR A 33 -12.95 7.17 32.34
N ARG A 34 -13.76 8.25 32.21
CA ARG A 34 -13.97 8.89 30.90
C ARG A 34 -12.70 9.50 30.30
N ARG A 35 -11.79 10.02 31.14
CA ARG A 35 -10.47 10.52 30.68
C ARG A 35 -9.59 9.37 30.22
N ALA A 36 -9.49 8.30 31.01
CA ALA A 36 -8.74 7.11 30.65
C ALA A 36 -9.27 6.44 29.37
N ASP A 37 -10.59 6.40 29.16
CA ASP A 37 -11.17 5.86 27.95
C ASP A 37 -10.83 6.71 26.71
N ARG A 38 -10.89 8.05 26.82
CA ARG A 38 -10.49 8.97 25.75
C ARG A 38 -9.00 8.86 25.41
N GLU A 39 -8.15 8.77 26.42
CA GLU A 39 -6.70 8.56 26.23
C GLU A 39 -6.43 7.26 25.49
N ARG A 40 -7.08 6.16 25.88
CA ARG A 40 -6.98 4.87 25.18
C ARG A 40 -7.53 4.90 23.74
N GLU A 41 -8.57 5.68 23.47
CA GLU A 41 -9.10 5.87 22.13
C GLU A 41 -8.11 6.67 21.26
N GLN A 42 -7.51 7.72 21.82
CA GLN A 42 -6.48 8.50 21.13
C GLN A 42 -5.24 7.66 20.83
N GLU A 43 -4.71 6.92 21.82
CA GLU A 43 -3.57 6.02 21.63
C GLU A 43 -3.84 4.97 20.53
N ARG A 44 -5.03 4.36 20.53
CA ARG A 44 -5.42 3.39 19.48
C ARG A 44 -5.50 4.04 18.10
N HIS A 45 -6.02 5.25 18.03
CA HIS A 45 -6.12 6.01 16.78
C HIS A 45 -4.71 6.36 16.23
N GLU A 46 -3.84 6.85 17.10
CA GLU A 46 -2.45 7.18 16.75
C GLU A 46 -1.68 5.93 16.29
N GLN A 47 -1.84 4.81 17.01
CA GLN A 47 -1.24 3.53 16.62
C GLN A 47 -1.75 3.04 15.26
N ALA A 48 -3.05 3.17 14.97
CA ALA A 48 -3.62 2.79 13.69
C ALA A 48 -3.07 3.63 12.53
N ILE A 49 -2.94 4.95 12.73
CA ILE A 49 -2.31 5.84 11.75
C ILE A 49 -0.85 5.47 11.51
N GLN A 50 -0.10 5.21 12.57
CA GLN A 50 1.31 4.84 12.46
C GLN A 50 1.48 3.51 11.72
N THR A 51 0.68 2.51 12.06
CA THR A 51 0.69 1.20 11.37
C THR A 51 0.38 1.35 9.87
N ARG A 52 -0.59 2.22 9.52
CA ARG A 52 -0.92 2.52 8.12
C ARG A 52 0.25 3.21 7.40
N ARG A 53 0.89 4.18 8.03
CA ARG A 53 2.09 4.86 7.48
C ARG A 53 3.23 3.90 7.20
N ASP A 54 3.50 2.99 8.13
CA ASP A 54 4.57 2.00 8.00
C ASP A 54 4.29 1.02 6.84
N LEU A 55 3.04 0.55 6.72
CA LEU A 55 2.60 -0.29 5.61
C LEU A 55 2.80 0.43 4.27
N TYR A 56 2.38 1.70 4.17
CA TYR A 56 2.49 2.50 2.96
C TYR A 56 3.95 2.76 2.56
N ALA A 57 4.81 3.01 3.54
CA ALA A 57 6.24 3.19 3.30
C ALA A 57 6.88 1.92 2.74
N ARG A 58 6.56 0.74 3.31
CA ARG A 58 7.07 -0.54 2.82
C ARG A 58 6.56 -0.86 1.41
N LEU A 59 5.25 -0.72 1.17
CA LEU A 59 4.65 -0.96 -0.14
C LEU A 59 5.26 -0.09 -1.24
N ASN A 60 5.40 1.22 -0.99
CA ASN A 60 6.03 2.14 -1.93
C ASN A 60 7.51 1.80 -2.17
N THR A 61 8.24 1.42 -1.12
CA THR A 61 9.65 1.02 -1.24
C THR A 61 9.79 -0.26 -2.07
N ALA A 62 8.95 -1.26 -1.83
CA ALA A 62 8.94 -2.52 -2.58
C ALA A 62 8.61 -2.29 -4.08
N ALA A 63 7.62 -1.44 -4.40
CA ALA A 63 7.29 -1.09 -5.78
C ALA A 63 8.48 -0.45 -6.52
N ARG A 64 9.15 0.49 -5.87
CA ARG A 64 10.33 1.16 -6.43
C ARG A 64 11.50 0.20 -6.61
N ALA A 65 11.78 -0.63 -5.60
CA ALA A 65 12.86 -1.60 -5.64
C ALA A 65 12.63 -2.60 -6.78
N TYR A 66 11.41 -3.09 -6.95
CA TYR A 66 11.08 -4.00 -8.04
C TYR A 66 11.28 -3.35 -9.42
N ARG A 67 10.79 -2.13 -9.63
CA ARG A 67 11.00 -1.39 -10.89
C ARG A 67 12.49 -1.17 -11.19
N VAL A 68 13.27 -0.81 -10.17
CA VAL A 68 14.72 -0.58 -10.31
C VAL A 68 15.43 -1.89 -10.66
N ALA A 69 15.17 -2.97 -9.93
CA ALA A 69 15.76 -4.28 -10.21
C ALA A 69 15.46 -4.76 -11.63
N ALA A 70 14.23 -4.56 -12.11
CA ALA A 70 13.85 -4.93 -13.47
C ALA A 70 14.55 -4.09 -14.54
N ARG A 71 14.67 -2.76 -14.34
CA ARG A 71 15.42 -1.88 -15.23
C ARG A 71 16.90 -2.25 -15.28
N ASP A 72 17.51 -2.45 -14.12
CA ASP A 72 18.93 -2.79 -14.02
C ASP A 72 19.21 -4.16 -14.66
N ALA A 73 18.27 -5.11 -14.57
CA ALA A 73 18.33 -6.39 -15.28
C ALA A 73 18.34 -6.20 -16.81
N VAL A 74 17.51 -5.29 -17.34
CA VAL A 74 17.50 -4.97 -18.79
C VAL A 74 18.82 -4.34 -19.21
N GLU A 75 19.32 -3.36 -18.47
CA GLU A 75 20.56 -2.67 -18.77
C GLU A 75 21.78 -3.60 -18.74
N ALA A 76 21.84 -4.49 -17.77
CA ALA A 76 22.90 -5.47 -17.69
C ALA A 76 22.84 -6.51 -18.82
N ALA A 77 21.64 -7.02 -19.15
CA ALA A 77 21.44 -7.90 -20.29
C ALA A 77 21.86 -7.22 -21.60
N GLN A 78 21.60 -5.93 -21.78
CA GLN A 78 22.05 -5.15 -22.93
C GLN A 78 23.59 -5.06 -23.04
N ARG A 79 24.31 -5.06 -21.91
CA ARG A 79 25.79 -5.09 -21.86
C ARG A 79 26.38 -6.50 -22.03
N GLY A 80 25.52 -7.52 -22.16
CA GLY A 80 25.96 -8.92 -22.21
C GLY A 80 26.42 -9.46 -20.84
N GLU A 81 26.07 -8.76 -19.76
CA GLU A 81 26.36 -9.17 -18.39
C GLU A 81 25.31 -10.20 -17.93
N SER A 82 25.76 -11.24 -17.24
CA SER A 82 24.84 -12.15 -16.55
C SER A 82 24.28 -11.46 -15.32
N VAL A 83 23.09 -10.84 -15.45
CA VAL A 83 22.35 -10.43 -14.26
C VAL A 83 21.86 -11.68 -13.57
N GLY A 84 22.33 -11.90 -12.36
CA GLY A 84 21.78 -12.97 -11.53
C GLY A 84 20.26 -12.81 -11.44
N PRO A 85 19.44 -13.77 -11.92
CA PRO A 85 17.98 -13.69 -11.83
C PRO A 85 17.49 -13.47 -10.40
N ALA A 86 18.33 -13.79 -9.41
CA ALA A 86 18.03 -13.72 -7.99
C ALA A 86 17.60 -12.33 -7.50
N LEU A 87 18.20 -11.24 -8.01
CA LEU A 87 17.85 -9.89 -7.55
C LEU A 87 16.45 -9.47 -7.99
N LEU A 88 16.09 -9.75 -9.24
CA LEU A 88 14.75 -9.46 -9.75
C LEU A 88 13.69 -10.35 -9.08
N ASP A 89 14.01 -11.64 -8.90
CA ASP A 89 13.11 -12.59 -8.26
C ASP A 89 12.89 -12.22 -6.79
N ALA A 90 13.93 -11.85 -6.03
CA ALA A 90 13.81 -11.37 -4.67
C ALA A 90 13.00 -10.07 -4.55
N ALA A 91 13.19 -9.13 -5.47
CA ALA A 91 12.39 -7.89 -5.49
C ALA A 91 10.91 -8.17 -5.81
N LYS A 92 10.62 -9.14 -6.69
CA LYS A 92 9.26 -9.60 -6.98
C LYS A 92 8.61 -10.24 -5.75
N GLU A 93 9.32 -11.11 -5.03
CA GLU A 93 8.84 -11.75 -3.81
C GLU A 93 8.53 -10.70 -2.74
N THR A 94 9.46 -9.77 -2.49
CA THR A 94 9.25 -8.66 -1.54
C THR A 94 8.02 -7.85 -1.89
N TRP A 95 7.83 -7.51 -3.18
CA TRP A 95 6.62 -6.83 -3.62
C TRP A 95 5.35 -7.64 -3.38
N ALA A 96 5.36 -8.94 -3.70
CA ALA A 96 4.21 -9.81 -3.52
C ALA A 96 3.78 -9.92 -2.05
N ASP A 97 4.74 -10.00 -1.13
CA ASP A 97 4.50 -10.07 0.31
C ASP A 97 3.89 -8.75 0.83
N GLU A 98 4.48 -7.60 0.48
CA GLU A 98 3.97 -6.30 0.91
C GLU A 98 2.60 -5.98 0.27
N TYR A 99 2.41 -6.33 -0.99
CA TYR A 99 1.11 -6.16 -1.66
C TYR A 99 0.03 -7.05 -1.05
N SER A 100 0.33 -8.29 -0.71
CA SER A 100 -0.61 -9.19 -0.04
C SER A 100 -1.07 -8.65 1.32
N GLN A 101 -0.14 -8.10 2.12
CA GLN A 101 -0.48 -7.44 3.39
C GLN A 101 -1.32 -6.18 3.16
N ALA A 102 -0.94 -5.39 2.15
CA ALA A 102 -1.61 -4.14 1.82
C ALA A 102 -3.06 -4.33 1.36
N GLN A 103 -3.38 -5.42 0.64
CA GLN A 103 -4.73 -5.75 0.20
C GLN A 103 -5.75 -5.82 1.35
N MET A 104 -5.30 -6.12 2.58
CA MET A 104 -6.16 -6.23 3.77
C MET A 104 -6.43 -4.87 4.44
N ALA A 105 -5.66 -3.84 4.11
CA ALA A 105 -5.67 -2.56 4.83
C ALA A 105 -5.88 -1.33 3.95
N LEU A 106 -5.71 -1.46 2.63
CA LEU A 106 -5.87 -0.36 1.68
C LEU A 106 -7.34 0.01 1.49
N GLU A 107 -7.62 1.29 1.46
CA GLU A 107 -8.88 1.83 0.95
C GLU A 107 -9.03 1.50 -0.55
N ARG A 108 -10.26 1.43 -1.02
CA ARG A 108 -10.59 0.95 -2.36
C ARG A 108 -9.82 1.66 -3.47
N ASP A 109 -9.75 2.98 -3.41
CA ASP A 109 -9.12 3.79 -4.46
C ASP A 109 -7.61 3.57 -4.54
N VAL A 110 -6.96 3.40 -3.39
CA VAL A 110 -5.54 3.05 -3.31
C VAL A 110 -5.30 1.61 -3.74
N LEU A 111 -6.22 0.70 -3.40
CA LEU A 111 -6.15 -0.71 -3.80
C LEU A 111 -6.27 -0.86 -5.32
N ASP A 112 -7.11 -0.07 -5.98
CA ASP A 112 -7.24 -0.06 -7.44
C ASP A 112 -5.91 0.32 -8.11
N VAL A 113 -5.23 1.34 -7.60
CA VAL A 113 -3.89 1.75 -8.06
C VAL A 113 -2.85 0.66 -7.81
N ALA A 114 -2.81 0.10 -6.60
CA ALA A 114 -1.87 -0.96 -6.25
C ALA A 114 -2.09 -2.21 -7.10
N SER A 115 -3.35 -2.56 -7.41
CA SER A 115 -3.71 -3.69 -8.25
C SER A 115 -3.31 -3.49 -9.72
N ALA A 116 -3.52 -2.29 -10.27
CA ALA A 116 -3.07 -1.95 -11.61
C ALA A 116 -1.53 -2.00 -11.72
N LEU A 117 -0.84 -1.48 -10.71
CA LEU A 117 0.62 -1.54 -10.64
C LEU A 117 1.12 -2.98 -10.50
N ASN A 118 0.48 -3.81 -9.69
CA ASN A 118 0.84 -5.22 -9.54
C ASN A 118 0.77 -5.97 -10.88
N ARG A 119 -0.30 -5.78 -11.65
CA ARG A 119 -0.44 -6.35 -13.01
C ARG A 119 0.67 -5.83 -13.94
N SER A 120 0.99 -4.55 -13.85
CA SER A 120 2.00 -3.89 -14.69
C SER A 120 3.42 -4.34 -14.36
N LEU A 121 3.74 -4.56 -13.08
CA LEU A 121 4.99 -5.17 -12.64
C LEU A 121 5.13 -6.61 -13.12
N GLY A 122 4.03 -7.39 -13.11
CA GLY A 122 3.99 -8.76 -13.64
C GLY A 122 4.32 -8.85 -15.14
N ILE A 123 3.76 -7.92 -15.94
CA ILE A 123 4.14 -7.81 -17.37
C ILE A 123 5.61 -7.40 -17.51
N GLY A 124 6.08 -6.45 -16.72
CA GLY A 124 7.49 -6.05 -16.71
C GLY A 124 8.45 -7.21 -16.42
N TYR A 125 8.09 -8.07 -15.46
CA TYR A 125 8.83 -9.29 -15.18
C TYR A 125 8.89 -10.21 -16.40
N SER A 126 7.76 -10.42 -17.07
CA SER A 126 7.69 -11.23 -18.28
C SER A 126 8.56 -10.67 -19.41
N VAL A 127 8.60 -9.34 -19.57
CA VAL A 127 9.48 -8.65 -20.53
C VAL A 127 10.94 -9.01 -20.27
N VAL A 128 11.41 -8.88 -19.03
CA VAL A 128 12.81 -9.17 -18.68
C VAL A 128 13.15 -10.65 -18.91
N LYS A 129 12.27 -11.56 -18.50
CA LYS A 129 12.51 -13.01 -18.66
C LYS A 129 12.51 -13.47 -20.13
N GLN A 130 11.85 -12.74 -21.02
CA GLN A 130 11.78 -13.07 -22.46
C GLN A 130 12.91 -12.42 -23.28
N LEU A 131 13.66 -11.46 -22.74
CA LEU A 131 14.75 -10.79 -23.47
C LEU A 131 15.73 -11.78 -24.14
N PRO A 132 16.24 -12.82 -23.46
CA PRO A 132 17.22 -13.73 -24.06
C PRO A 132 16.70 -14.53 -25.26
N SER A 133 15.39 -14.73 -25.35
CA SER A 133 14.73 -15.51 -26.41
C SER A 133 14.08 -14.65 -27.50
N SER A 134 14.25 -13.32 -27.44
CA SER A 134 13.68 -12.43 -28.45
C SER A 134 14.43 -12.54 -29.79
N PRO A 135 13.71 -12.65 -30.93
CA PRO A 135 14.33 -12.71 -32.26
C PRO A 135 15.00 -11.39 -32.66
N ASP A 136 14.54 -10.26 -32.12
CA ASP A 136 15.15 -8.93 -32.27
C ASP A 136 15.44 -8.34 -30.90
N LEU A 137 16.67 -8.57 -30.43
CA LEU A 137 17.15 -8.10 -29.13
C LEU A 137 17.12 -6.58 -29.01
N ASN A 138 17.44 -5.84 -30.09
CA ASN A 138 17.46 -4.38 -30.04
C ASN A 138 16.05 -3.82 -29.78
N SER A 139 15.06 -4.25 -30.55
CA SER A 139 13.68 -3.85 -30.34
C SER A 139 13.14 -4.28 -28.97
N ALA A 140 13.51 -5.48 -28.51
CA ALA A 140 13.13 -5.98 -27.19
C ALA A 140 13.71 -5.10 -26.05
N TYR A 141 14.99 -4.72 -26.13
CA TYR A 141 15.61 -3.81 -25.16
C TYR A 141 14.96 -2.43 -25.17
N GLN A 142 14.70 -1.86 -26.34
CA GLN A 142 14.05 -0.55 -26.43
C GLN A 142 12.64 -0.58 -25.84
N ARG A 143 11.86 -1.62 -26.10
CA ARG A 143 10.53 -1.81 -25.48
C ARG A 143 10.63 -1.93 -23.96
N ALA A 144 11.53 -2.76 -23.48
CA ALA A 144 11.75 -2.92 -22.03
C ALA A 144 12.11 -1.58 -21.38
N LYS A 145 13.08 -0.88 -21.94
CA LYS A 145 13.51 0.43 -21.46
C LYS A 145 12.37 1.45 -21.45
N SER A 146 11.61 1.54 -22.53
CA SER A 146 10.44 2.43 -22.62
C SER A 146 9.38 2.09 -21.59
N TRP A 147 9.12 0.80 -21.34
CA TRP A 147 8.17 0.33 -20.33
C TRP A 147 8.57 0.77 -18.93
N PHE A 148 9.81 0.53 -18.53
CA PHE A 148 10.29 0.82 -17.17
C PHE A 148 10.52 2.30 -16.90
N SER A 149 10.85 3.12 -17.91
CA SER A 149 11.05 4.56 -17.77
C SER A 149 9.80 5.40 -17.96
N GLY A 150 8.79 4.91 -18.67
CA GLY A 150 7.51 5.55 -18.94
C GLY A 150 6.39 4.96 -18.08
N PRO A 151 5.48 4.14 -18.66
CA PRO A 151 4.23 3.75 -18.01
C PRO A 151 4.40 3.15 -16.61
N LEU A 152 5.40 2.31 -16.40
CA LEU A 152 5.63 1.71 -15.08
C LEU A 152 6.17 2.73 -14.07
N SER A 153 6.99 3.69 -14.52
CA SER A 153 7.45 4.79 -13.66
C SER A 153 6.29 5.66 -13.19
N ASP A 154 5.38 5.97 -14.11
CA ASP A 154 4.18 6.76 -13.84
C ASP A 154 3.23 6.00 -12.91
N GLY A 155 3.10 4.68 -13.07
CA GLY A 155 2.33 3.83 -12.15
C GLY A 155 2.89 3.81 -10.72
N VAL A 156 4.22 3.74 -10.55
CA VAL A 156 4.87 3.84 -9.23
C VAL A 156 4.70 5.25 -8.64
N TYR A 157 4.76 6.29 -9.46
CA TYR A 157 4.47 7.66 -9.04
C TYR A 157 3.03 7.79 -8.55
N LEU A 158 2.07 7.28 -9.33
CA LEU A 158 0.65 7.31 -8.98
C LEU A 158 0.37 6.58 -7.66
N LEU A 159 0.98 5.40 -7.43
CA LEU A 159 0.86 4.71 -6.15
C LEU A 159 1.30 5.62 -5.00
N ARG A 160 2.47 6.26 -5.11
CA ARG A 160 2.97 7.16 -4.07
C ARG A 160 2.00 8.31 -3.80
N VAL A 161 1.44 8.94 -4.83
CA VAL A 161 0.49 10.04 -4.69
C VAL A 161 -0.79 9.56 -4.03
N ALA A 162 -1.33 8.40 -4.45
CA ALA A 162 -2.52 7.80 -3.86
C ALA A 162 -2.34 7.48 -2.36
N LEU A 163 -1.20 6.90 -1.98
CA LEU A 163 -0.86 6.63 -0.58
C LEU A 163 -0.76 7.92 0.27
N ARG A 164 -0.20 8.99 -0.29
CA ARG A 164 -0.09 10.29 0.39
C ARG A 164 -1.44 11.00 0.50
N HIS A 165 -2.26 10.88 -0.52
CA HIS A 165 -3.63 11.41 -0.53
C HIS A 165 -4.48 10.73 0.56
N ASP A 166 -4.42 9.41 0.66
CA ASP A 166 -5.14 8.62 1.67
C ASP A 166 -4.68 8.94 3.12
N LEU A 167 -3.41 9.31 3.29
CA LEU A 167 -2.89 9.79 4.57
C LEU A 167 -3.25 11.26 4.87
N GLY A 168 -3.97 11.95 3.98
CA GLY A 168 -4.30 13.36 4.11
C GLY A 168 -3.10 14.32 4.00
N VAL A 169 -1.96 13.84 3.46
CA VAL A 169 -0.74 14.66 3.28
C VAL A 169 -0.80 15.45 1.97
N GLU A 170 -1.51 14.94 0.98
CA GLU A 170 -1.68 15.54 -0.34
C GLU A 170 -3.16 15.79 -0.58
N THR A 171 -3.51 17.03 -0.95
CA THR A 171 -4.90 17.47 -1.14
C THR A 171 -5.05 18.14 -2.49
N GLU A 172 -4.77 17.43 -3.59
CA GLU A 172 -5.03 17.96 -4.92
C GLU A 172 -6.52 17.94 -5.26
N PRO A 173 -7.12 19.08 -5.65
CA PRO A 173 -8.57 19.17 -5.88
C PRO A 173 -9.07 18.27 -7.02
N HIS A 174 -8.21 17.87 -7.95
CA HIS A 174 -8.55 17.04 -9.12
C HIS A 174 -7.88 15.65 -9.06
N PHE A 175 -7.46 15.20 -7.88
CA PHE A 175 -6.77 13.93 -7.71
C PHE A 175 -7.53 12.75 -8.32
N GLU A 176 -8.84 12.65 -8.10
CA GLU A 176 -9.65 11.54 -8.61
C GLU A 176 -9.66 11.46 -10.13
N GLN A 177 -9.81 12.59 -10.80
CA GLN A 177 -9.78 12.63 -12.26
C GLN A 177 -8.39 12.23 -12.77
N ALA A 178 -7.33 12.81 -12.23
CA ALA A 178 -5.95 12.50 -12.60
C ALA A 178 -5.62 11.02 -12.35
N ARG A 179 -6.08 10.46 -11.23
CA ARG A 179 -5.93 9.04 -10.88
C ARG A 179 -6.56 8.14 -11.95
N LEU A 180 -7.81 8.40 -12.34
CA LEU A 180 -8.52 7.61 -13.33
C LEU A 180 -7.87 7.69 -14.71
N GLU A 181 -7.43 8.87 -15.15
CA GLU A 181 -6.72 9.07 -16.41
C GLU A 181 -5.39 8.32 -16.45
N MET A 182 -4.61 8.41 -15.37
CA MET A 182 -3.33 7.69 -15.26
C MET A 182 -3.53 6.17 -15.21
N LEU A 183 -4.55 5.67 -14.50
CA LEU A 183 -4.88 4.24 -14.47
C LEU A 183 -5.27 3.74 -15.87
N ALA A 184 -6.11 4.46 -16.58
CA ALA A 184 -6.51 4.12 -17.96
C ALA A 184 -5.29 4.09 -18.89
N THR A 185 -4.39 5.05 -18.77
CA THR A 185 -3.14 5.12 -19.55
C THR A 185 -2.23 3.92 -19.26
N LEU A 186 -2.05 3.58 -17.98
CA LEU A 186 -1.23 2.44 -17.55
C LEU A 186 -1.82 1.11 -18.04
N ASP A 187 -3.14 0.92 -17.91
CA ASP A 187 -3.82 -0.29 -18.36
C ASP A 187 -3.73 -0.43 -19.89
N HIS A 188 -3.94 0.65 -20.64
CA HIS A 188 -3.79 0.63 -22.09
C HIS A 188 -2.35 0.28 -22.52
N ALA A 189 -1.35 0.87 -21.91
CA ALA A 189 0.05 0.57 -22.20
C ALA A 189 0.41 -0.88 -21.85
N ARG A 190 -0.09 -1.41 -20.72
CA ARG A 190 0.06 -2.80 -20.31
C ARG A 190 -0.55 -3.76 -21.32
N ASP A 191 -1.79 -3.51 -21.77
CA ASP A 191 -2.50 -4.39 -22.68
C ASP A 191 -1.86 -4.39 -24.07
N ASN A 192 -1.33 -3.24 -24.52
CA ASN A 192 -0.54 -3.16 -25.75
C ASN A 192 0.73 -4.00 -25.64
N LEU A 193 1.47 -3.88 -24.56
CA LEU A 193 2.70 -4.64 -24.33
C LEU A 193 2.40 -6.15 -24.24
N ALA A 194 1.34 -6.56 -23.55
CA ALA A 194 0.93 -7.95 -23.44
C ALA A 194 0.60 -8.57 -24.82
N ARG A 195 -0.08 -7.82 -25.69
CA ARG A 195 -0.38 -8.25 -27.05
C ARG A 195 0.90 -8.45 -27.90
N LEU A 196 1.84 -7.52 -27.82
CA LEU A 196 3.12 -7.63 -28.50
C LEU A 196 3.91 -8.86 -28.04
N LEU A 197 4.01 -9.10 -26.75
CA LEU A 197 4.69 -10.26 -26.19
C LEU A 197 3.99 -11.59 -26.56
N ALA A 198 2.68 -11.60 -26.67
CA ALA A 198 1.92 -12.77 -27.12
C ALA A 198 2.17 -13.07 -28.62
N ALA A 199 2.19 -12.03 -29.45
CA ALA A 199 2.49 -12.16 -30.88
C ALA A 199 3.91 -12.71 -31.14
N GLU A 200 4.91 -12.19 -30.42
CA GLU A 200 6.30 -12.69 -30.50
C GLU A 200 6.41 -14.16 -30.11
N ARG A 201 5.74 -14.56 -29.02
CA ARG A 201 5.71 -15.97 -28.61
C ARG A 201 5.06 -16.88 -29.65
N ALA A 202 3.97 -16.44 -30.26
CA ALA A 202 3.31 -17.20 -31.33
C ALA A 202 4.20 -17.35 -32.57
N GLN A 203 4.96 -16.31 -32.93
CA GLN A 203 5.94 -16.38 -34.03
C GLN A 203 7.12 -17.30 -33.72
N ALA A 204 7.62 -17.27 -32.49
CA ALA A 204 8.71 -18.16 -32.05
C ALA A 204 8.31 -19.64 -31.97
N ALA A 205 7.02 -19.92 -31.72
CA ALA A 205 6.49 -21.28 -31.65
C ALA A 205 6.33 -21.97 -33.05
N GLY A 206 6.49 -21.24 -34.17
CA GLY A 206 6.56 -21.68 -35.55
C GLY A 206 5.48 -22.68 -36.01
N PRO A 207 5.24 -22.88 -37.30
CA PRO A 207 4.33 -23.93 -37.79
C PRO A 207 5.03 -25.31 -37.81
N GLU A 208 5.34 -25.88 -36.66
CA GLU A 208 5.80 -27.29 -36.56
C GLU A 208 4.66 -28.30 -36.55
N ALA A 209 3.58 -28.08 -37.25
CA ALA A 209 2.49 -29.07 -37.31
C ALA A 209 1.88 -29.12 -38.71
N GLY A 210 2.69 -29.56 -39.70
CA GLY A 210 2.15 -29.69 -41.07
C GLY A 210 3.00 -30.50 -42.05
N THR A 211 3.77 -31.49 -41.57
CA THR A 211 4.41 -32.44 -42.49
C THR A 211 4.40 -33.84 -41.86
N GLN A 212 3.28 -34.52 -41.99
CA GLN A 212 3.18 -35.97 -42.01
C GLN A 212 2.30 -36.36 -43.17
#